data_57f9c634ecbe0f93d2fea0d35230ca3f
#
_entry.id   57f9c634ecbe0f93d2fea0d35230ca3f
#
_cell.length_a   1.000
_cell.length_b   1.000
_cell.length_c   1.000
_cell.angle_alpha   90.00
_cell.angle_beta   90.00
_cell.angle_gamma   90.00
#
_symmetry.space_group_name_H-M   'P 1'
#
loop_
_entity.id
_entity.type
_entity.pdbx_description
1 polymer ?
#
loop_
_entity_poly.entity_id
_entity_poly.type
_entity_poly.pdbx_seq_one_letter_code
_entity_poly.pdbx_strand_id
1 'polypeptide(L)'
;VRRMLAELGFRSIDEAVGHAEVLDTDAGVAHWKSKGLDLSPIFAVPIDERGTRLPQRRRTRGQDHGLDHALDRTLIALAEGALEDAHPVRLDLPVRNVNRTVGTLLGSEVTRRYGAQGLPEGTIHVTLSGSAGQSIGAFLPPGITLDLVGDANDYVGKGLSGGRVIVRPPEDVLFLPEDNVIAGNTLLYGATSGEVYLRGRVGERFCARNSGALAVAEGVGDHACEYMTGGRVVVLGRTGRNMAAGMSGGIAYVLGLDPAKVNTAMVALQRPDPDDLVWLHDAVTRHARFTGSTLARSVLSDWPRRSAQFTKIMPTDYQKVLEATRMAKAEGRDVDSAIMEATRG
;
A
#
# COMPACT_ATOMS: atom_id res chain seq x y z
N VAL A 1 3.96 -17.15 -28.71
CA VAL A 1 5.32 -16.59 -28.72
C VAL A 1 6.20 -17.34 -29.73
N ARG A 2 6.45 -18.67 -29.58
CA ARG A 2 7.37 -19.44 -30.44
C ARG A 2 7.08 -19.31 -31.93
N ARG A 3 5.81 -19.39 -32.34
CA ARG A 3 5.40 -19.25 -33.74
C ARG A 3 5.73 -17.87 -34.30
N MET A 4 5.42 -16.79 -33.54
CA MET A 4 5.71 -15.41 -33.95
C MET A 4 7.22 -15.16 -34.08
N LEU A 5 8.04 -15.70 -33.14
CA LEU A 5 9.49 -15.59 -33.25
C LEU A 5 10.01 -16.28 -34.52
N ALA A 6 9.47 -17.47 -34.84
CA ALA A 6 9.86 -18.20 -36.05
C ALA A 6 9.46 -17.45 -37.35
N GLU A 7 8.26 -16.85 -37.37
CA GLU A 7 7.78 -16.01 -38.47
C GLU A 7 8.69 -14.77 -38.67
N LEU A 8 9.23 -14.20 -37.58
CA LEU A 8 10.17 -13.09 -37.60
C LEU A 8 11.64 -13.53 -37.88
N GLY A 9 11.91 -14.83 -37.95
CA GLY A 9 13.23 -15.38 -38.17
C GLY A 9 14.11 -15.53 -36.93
N PHE A 10 13.54 -15.42 -35.70
CA PHE A 10 14.26 -15.55 -34.45
C PHE A 10 14.04 -16.93 -33.81
N ARG A 11 15.10 -17.47 -33.20
CA ARG A 11 15.05 -18.75 -32.48
C ARG A 11 14.70 -18.59 -30.98
N SER A 12 14.93 -17.40 -30.43
CA SER A 12 14.66 -17.09 -29.02
C SER A 12 14.25 -15.64 -28.85
N ILE A 13 13.67 -15.32 -27.66
CA ILE A 13 13.38 -13.94 -27.25
C ILE A 13 14.67 -13.13 -27.20
N ASP A 14 15.75 -13.72 -26.67
CA ASP A 14 17.07 -13.08 -26.58
C ASP A 14 17.62 -12.65 -27.94
N GLU A 15 17.35 -13.43 -28.99
CA GLU A 15 17.73 -13.06 -30.36
C GLU A 15 16.85 -11.90 -30.89
N ALA A 16 15.59 -11.82 -30.49
CA ALA A 16 14.67 -10.77 -30.94
C ALA A 16 14.85 -9.44 -30.22
N VAL A 17 15.36 -9.46 -28.96
CA VAL A 17 15.53 -8.24 -28.16
C VAL A 17 16.47 -7.25 -28.84
N GLY A 18 15.99 -5.99 -28.96
CA GLY A 18 16.74 -4.90 -29.58
C GLY A 18 16.71 -4.87 -31.12
N HIS A 19 15.98 -5.78 -31.76
CA HIS A 19 15.76 -5.77 -33.22
C HIS A 19 14.49 -4.98 -33.57
N ALA A 20 14.51 -3.68 -33.28
CA ALA A 20 13.37 -2.79 -33.54
C ALA A 20 13.05 -2.67 -35.04
N GLU A 21 14.02 -2.94 -35.92
CA GLU A 21 13.86 -2.91 -37.39
C GLU A 21 12.88 -3.95 -37.95
N VAL A 22 12.46 -4.93 -37.16
CA VAL A 22 11.44 -5.91 -37.59
C VAL A 22 10.01 -5.46 -37.30
N LEU A 23 9.83 -4.30 -36.65
CA LEU A 23 8.52 -3.74 -36.36
C LEU A 23 8.00 -2.92 -37.52
N ASP A 24 6.80 -3.24 -37.99
CA ASP A 24 6.10 -2.45 -39.00
C ASP A 24 5.43 -1.23 -38.34
N THR A 25 5.88 -0.04 -38.73
CA THR A 25 5.33 1.22 -38.24
C THR A 25 4.27 1.82 -39.15
N ASP A 26 4.19 1.38 -40.40
CA ASP A 26 3.38 2.04 -41.44
C ASP A 26 1.88 1.93 -41.09
N ALA A 27 1.44 0.78 -40.66
CA ALA A 27 0.07 0.58 -40.21
C ALA A 27 -0.29 1.43 -38.98
N GLY A 28 0.66 1.64 -38.06
CA GLY A 28 0.49 2.48 -36.86
C GLY A 28 0.34 3.97 -37.20
N VAL A 29 1.17 4.50 -38.09
CA VAL A 29 1.14 5.92 -38.49
C VAL A 29 0.09 6.24 -39.55
N ALA A 30 -0.45 5.22 -40.23
CA ALA A 30 -1.55 5.39 -41.18
C ALA A 30 -2.89 5.81 -40.55
N HIS A 31 -3.08 5.55 -39.27
CA HIS A 31 -4.30 5.92 -38.55
C HIS A 31 -4.39 7.44 -38.40
N TRP A 32 -5.60 8.02 -38.63
CA TRP A 32 -5.78 9.47 -38.62
C TRP A 32 -5.36 10.19 -37.32
N LYS A 33 -5.45 9.54 -36.16
CA LYS A 33 -5.01 10.08 -34.86
C LYS A 33 -3.49 10.07 -34.67
N SER A 34 -2.80 9.18 -35.33
CA SER A 34 -1.33 9.06 -35.28
C SER A 34 -0.60 9.74 -36.45
N LYS A 35 -1.38 10.34 -37.36
CA LYS A 35 -0.83 11.10 -38.48
C LYS A 35 0.07 12.24 -37.98
N GLY A 36 1.34 12.19 -38.32
CA GLY A 36 2.35 13.16 -37.91
C GLY A 36 3.17 12.74 -36.69
N LEU A 37 2.94 11.54 -36.13
CA LEU A 37 3.85 10.96 -35.11
C LEU A 37 5.13 10.50 -35.80
N ASP A 38 6.28 10.93 -35.27
CA ASP A 38 7.58 10.39 -35.62
C ASP A 38 7.97 9.31 -34.60
N LEU A 39 7.96 8.05 -35.02
CA LEU A 39 8.36 6.91 -34.22
C LEU A 39 9.84 6.56 -34.34
N SER A 40 10.59 7.25 -35.23
CA SER A 40 11.99 6.95 -35.44
C SER A 40 12.89 6.98 -34.22
N PRO A 41 12.67 7.83 -33.20
CA PRO A 41 13.45 7.78 -31.96
C PRO A 41 13.27 6.47 -31.15
N ILE A 42 12.09 5.84 -31.24
CA ILE A 42 11.79 4.56 -30.54
C ILE A 42 12.52 3.41 -31.26
N PHE A 43 12.68 3.50 -32.57
CA PHE A 43 13.32 2.48 -33.41
C PHE A 43 14.82 2.73 -33.65
N ALA A 44 15.37 3.81 -33.08
CA ALA A 44 16.79 4.11 -33.19
C ALA A 44 17.62 3.00 -32.54
N VAL A 45 18.53 2.43 -33.32
CA VAL A 45 19.48 1.43 -32.81
C VAL A 45 20.68 2.16 -32.25
N PRO A 46 21.08 1.86 -30.97
CA PRO A 46 22.27 2.46 -30.39
C PRO A 46 23.53 2.19 -31.24
N ILE A 47 24.31 3.23 -31.42
CA ILE A 47 25.62 3.15 -32.06
C ILE A 47 26.71 3.53 -31.06
N ASP A 48 27.93 3.03 -31.24
CA ASP A 48 29.10 3.44 -30.48
C ASP A 48 29.63 4.81 -30.93
N GLU A 49 30.64 5.32 -30.25
CA GLU A 49 31.28 6.60 -30.56
C GLU A 49 31.89 6.68 -32.00
N ARG A 50 32.05 5.51 -32.62
CA ARG A 50 32.59 5.38 -34.00
C ARG A 50 31.47 5.25 -35.03
N GLY A 51 30.19 5.35 -34.62
CA GLY A 51 29.04 5.19 -35.50
C GLY A 51 28.72 3.72 -35.86
N THR A 52 29.35 2.76 -35.18
CA THR A 52 29.12 1.33 -35.41
C THR A 52 27.96 0.84 -34.57
N ARG A 53 27.04 0.05 -35.14
CA ARG A 53 25.98 -0.59 -34.38
C ARG A 53 26.56 -1.53 -33.34
N LEU A 54 26.07 -1.43 -32.09
CA LEU A 54 26.47 -2.34 -30.99
C LEU A 54 26.13 -3.78 -31.38
N PRO A 55 27.10 -4.72 -31.29
CA PRO A 55 26.91 -6.11 -31.74
C PRO A 55 25.91 -6.86 -30.81
N GLN A 56 25.76 -6.38 -29.58
CA GLN A 56 24.82 -6.96 -28.60
C GLN A 56 23.80 -5.91 -28.19
N ARG A 57 22.53 -6.16 -28.47
CA ARG A 57 21.40 -5.25 -28.24
C ARG A 57 20.55 -5.67 -27.06
N ARG A 58 21.07 -6.53 -26.20
CA ARG A 58 20.41 -7.05 -25.02
C ARG A 58 21.29 -6.92 -23.80
N ARG A 59 20.71 -7.15 -22.63
CA ARG A 59 21.47 -7.21 -21.37
C ARG A 59 22.51 -8.32 -21.44
N THR A 60 23.80 -7.98 -21.28
CA THR A 60 24.94 -8.90 -21.36
C THR A 60 25.68 -9.08 -20.05
N ARG A 61 25.36 -8.28 -19.04
CA ARG A 61 25.97 -8.35 -17.71
C ARG A 61 24.94 -8.12 -16.63
N GLY A 62 25.18 -8.67 -15.43
CA GLY A 62 24.36 -8.43 -14.26
C GLY A 62 24.40 -6.97 -13.83
N GLN A 63 23.40 -6.55 -13.12
CA GLN A 63 23.35 -5.24 -12.45
C GLN A 63 23.60 -5.48 -10.97
N ASP A 64 24.54 -4.74 -10.40
CA ASP A 64 24.69 -4.66 -8.96
C ASP A 64 23.65 -3.66 -8.41
N HIS A 65 22.78 -4.15 -7.55
CA HIS A 65 21.74 -3.35 -6.89
C HIS A 65 22.19 -2.83 -5.52
N GLY A 66 23.43 -3.08 -5.09
CA GLY A 66 23.97 -2.65 -3.79
C GLY A 66 23.24 -3.25 -2.58
N LEU A 67 22.58 -4.40 -2.74
CA LEU A 67 21.75 -5.01 -1.68
C LEU A 67 22.58 -5.52 -0.49
N ASP A 68 23.86 -5.69 -0.64
CA ASP A 68 24.76 -6.13 0.46
C ASP A 68 24.91 -5.04 1.54
N HIS A 69 24.65 -3.77 1.18
CA HIS A 69 24.65 -2.63 2.08
C HIS A 69 23.26 -2.26 2.63
N ALA A 70 22.22 -3.03 2.27
CA ALA A 70 20.87 -2.78 2.77
C ALA A 70 20.78 -3.01 4.28
N LEU A 71 20.05 -2.13 5.01
CA LEU A 71 19.84 -2.28 6.47
C LEU A 71 19.21 -3.63 6.82
N ASP A 72 18.42 -4.18 5.93
CA ASP A 72 17.80 -5.51 6.08
C ASP A 72 18.81 -6.65 6.27
N ARG A 73 20.05 -6.53 5.76
CA ARG A 73 21.10 -7.53 6.05
C ARG A 73 21.42 -7.61 7.53
N THR A 74 21.48 -6.43 8.18
CA THR A 74 21.65 -6.36 9.64
C THR A 74 20.40 -6.89 10.35
N LEU A 75 19.19 -6.52 9.90
CA LEU A 75 17.95 -7.02 10.48
C LEU A 75 17.85 -8.55 10.40
N ILE A 76 18.19 -9.15 9.26
CA ILE A 76 18.16 -10.60 9.05
C ILE A 76 19.15 -11.30 10.00
N ALA A 77 20.37 -10.79 10.12
CA ALA A 77 21.37 -11.37 11.01
C ALA A 77 20.94 -11.29 12.50
N LEU A 78 20.39 -10.15 12.92
CA LEU A 78 19.91 -9.95 14.30
C LEU A 78 18.61 -10.72 14.59
N ALA A 79 17.82 -11.03 13.58
CA ALA A 79 16.56 -11.77 13.72
C ALA A 79 16.73 -13.29 13.52
N GLU A 80 17.95 -13.83 13.49
CA GLU A 80 18.23 -15.24 13.21
C GLU A 80 17.40 -16.18 14.08
N GLY A 81 17.31 -15.96 15.40
CA GLY A 81 16.52 -16.79 16.30
C GLY A 81 15.02 -16.78 15.99
N ALA A 82 14.48 -15.66 15.46
CA ALA A 82 13.10 -15.59 15.01
C ALA A 82 12.93 -16.33 13.67
N LEU A 83 13.92 -16.26 12.79
CA LEU A 83 13.88 -16.89 11.47
C LEU A 83 14.07 -18.41 11.53
N GLU A 84 14.82 -18.92 12.48
CA GLU A 84 15.07 -20.36 12.63
C GLU A 84 13.99 -21.05 13.49
N ASP A 85 13.68 -20.47 14.67
CA ASP A 85 12.90 -21.14 15.70
C ASP A 85 11.65 -20.36 16.11
N ALA A 86 11.29 -19.29 15.42
CA ALA A 86 10.20 -18.38 15.75
C ALA A 86 10.31 -17.77 17.17
N HIS A 87 11.52 -17.68 17.73
CA HIS A 87 11.74 -17.02 19.02
C HIS A 87 11.52 -15.51 18.90
N PRO A 88 10.78 -14.89 19.84
CA PRO A 88 10.54 -13.46 19.79
C PRO A 88 11.82 -12.64 19.89
N VAL A 89 11.99 -11.69 18.95
CA VAL A 89 13.17 -10.81 18.89
C VAL A 89 12.72 -9.34 18.90
N ARG A 90 13.43 -8.52 19.69
CA ARG A 90 13.24 -7.06 19.74
C ARG A 90 14.54 -6.40 19.35
N LEU A 91 14.48 -5.49 18.37
CA LEU A 91 15.64 -4.81 17.80
C LEU A 91 15.41 -3.30 17.85
N ASP A 92 16.47 -2.55 18.16
CA ASP A 92 16.49 -1.08 18.15
C ASP A 92 17.64 -0.61 17.27
N LEU A 93 17.33 0.11 16.16
CA LEU A 93 18.31 0.55 15.18
C LEU A 93 18.01 1.97 14.69
N PRO A 94 19.06 2.73 14.35
CA PRO A 94 18.89 3.99 13.64
C PRO A 94 18.47 3.72 12.19
N VAL A 95 17.67 4.62 11.62
CA VAL A 95 17.31 4.60 10.21
C VAL A 95 17.55 5.98 9.58
N ARG A 96 17.95 5.98 8.31
CA ARG A 96 18.20 7.18 7.52
C ARG A 96 17.44 7.12 6.21
N ASN A 97 17.21 8.27 5.58
CA ASN A 97 16.48 8.34 4.32
C ASN A 97 17.13 7.57 3.15
N VAL A 98 18.41 7.25 3.24
CA VAL A 98 19.09 6.35 2.29
C VAL A 98 18.70 4.89 2.46
N ASN A 99 18.18 4.49 3.63
CA ASN A 99 17.71 3.14 3.89
C ASN A 99 16.30 3.00 3.31
N ARG A 100 16.22 2.50 2.09
CA ARG A 100 14.98 2.25 1.36
C ARG A 100 14.50 0.82 1.56
N THR A 101 13.20 0.60 1.42
CA THR A 101 12.55 -0.72 1.47
C THR A 101 12.88 -1.55 2.72
N VAL A 102 13.14 -0.85 3.84
CA VAL A 102 13.45 -1.51 5.12
C VAL A 102 12.31 -2.45 5.50
N GLY A 103 12.66 -3.68 5.86
CA GLY A 103 11.73 -4.77 6.17
C GLY A 103 11.40 -5.68 4.98
N THR A 104 11.72 -5.29 3.74
CA THR A 104 11.34 -6.08 2.55
C THR A 104 12.19 -7.34 2.38
N LEU A 105 13.53 -7.27 2.54
CA LEU A 105 14.37 -8.46 2.47
C LEU A 105 14.15 -9.35 3.70
N LEU A 106 13.99 -8.78 4.89
CA LEU A 106 13.59 -9.53 6.09
C LEU A 106 12.27 -10.26 5.87
N GLY A 107 11.26 -9.57 5.31
CA GLY A 107 9.98 -10.15 4.96
C GLY A 107 10.09 -11.27 3.93
N SER A 108 10.97 -11.14 2.94
CA SER A 108 11.30 -12.21 1.97
C SER A 108 11.86 -13.45 2.66
N GLU A 109 12.74 -13.31 3.66
CA GLU A 109 13.25 -14.43 4.43
C GLU A 109 12.16 -15.13 5.25
N VAL A 110 11.27 -14.36 5.89
CA VAL A 110 10.10 -14.92 6.59
C VAL A 110 9.21 -15.69 5.63
N THR A 111 8.84 -15.08 4.50
CA THR A 111 7.95 -15.72 3.51
C THR A 111 8.57 -16.97 2.89
N ARG A 112 9.88 -16.97 2.64
CA ARG A 112 10.60 -18.13 2.09
C ARG A 112 10.58 -19.34 3.05
N ARG A 113 10.61 -19.08 4.37
CA ARG A 113 10.66 -20.14 5.40
C ARG A 113 9.26 -20.56 5.88
N TYR A 114 8.34 -19.60 6.04
CA TYR A 114 7.03 -19.80 6.68
C TYR A 114 5.86 -19.64 5.71
N GLY A 115 6.13 -19.39 4.41
CA GLY A 115 5.06 -19.20 3.41
C GLY A 115 4.20 -17.97 3.68
N ALA A 116 2.97 -18.00 3.15
CA ALA A 116 2.01 -16.91 3.28
C ALA A 116 1.49 -16.70 4.72
N GLN A 117 1.60 -17.71 5.59
CA GLN A 117 1.18 -17.62 6.98
C GLN A 117 2.12 -16.74 7.81
N GLY A 118 3.38 -16.59 7.37
CA GLY A 118 4.38 -15.83 8.10
C GLY A 118 4.68 -16.37 9.50
N LEU A 119 5.11 -15.50 10.38
CA LEU A 119 5.39 -15.79 11.78
C LEU A 119 4.20 -15.38 12.68
N PRO A 120 4.08 -15.94 13.90
CA PRO A 120 3.11 -15.46 14.90
C PRO A 120 3.27 -13.96 15.18
N GLU A 121 2.16 -13.31 15.53
CA GLU A 121 2.18 -11.88 15.87
C GLU A 121 3.21 -11.58 16.98
N GLY A 122 3.99 -10.50 16.81
CA GLY A 122 4.97 -10.04 17.78
C GLY A 122 6.28 -10.84 17.82
N THR A 123 6.52 -11.75 16.86
CA THR A 123 7.77 -12.52 16.79
C THR A 123 8.97 -11.62 16.47
N ILE A 124 8.86 -10.73 15.48
CA ILE A 124 9.93 -9.76 15.18
C ILE A 124 9.38 -8.36 15.40
N HIS A 125 9.96 -7.63 16.34
CA HIS A 125 9.65 -6.24 16.61
C HIS A 125 10.89 -5.39 16.43
N VAL A 126 10.85 -4.47 15.47
CA VAL A 126 11.97 -3.57 15.16
C VAL A 126 11.54 -2.14 15.45
N THR A 127 12.20 -1.50 16.42
CA THR A 127 12.10 -0.07 16.64
C THR A 127 13.17 0.62 15.80
N LEU A 128 12.75 1.57 14.98
CA LEU A 128 13.63 2.37 14.15
C LEU A 128 13.58 3.83 14.59
N SER A 129 14.73 4.49 14.72
CA SER A 129 14.79 5.91 15.12
C SER A 129 15.43 6.75 14.02
N GLY A 130 14.69 7.75 13.52
CA GLY A 130 15.15 8.68 12.48
C GLY A 130 14.18 8.86 11.33
N SER A 131 14.67 9.27 10.16
CA SER A 131 13.89 9.49 8.95
C SER A 131 14.05 8.30 7.99
N ALA A 132 13.01 7.51 7.80
CA ALA A 132 13.07 6.35 6.93
C ALA A 132 12.94 6.73 5.44
N GLY A 133 13.68 6.02 4.58
CA GLY A 133 13.57 6.16 3.13
C GLY A 133 12.27 5.55 2.56
N GLN A 134 12.12 5.67 1.25
CA GLN A 134 10.93 5.18 0.55
C GLN A 134 10.64 3.69 0.80
N SER A 135 9.35 3.36 0.87
CA SER A 135 8.85 1.98 0.89
C SER A 135 9.23 1.18 2.14
N ILE A 136 9.38 1.85 3.30
CA ILE A 136 9.51 1.11 4.56
C ILE A 136 8.29 0.20 4.76
N GLY A 137 8.52 -1.04 5.17
CA GLY A 137 7.46 -2.04 5.37
C GLY A 137 6.79 -2.52 4.08
N ALA A 138 7.41 -2.31 2.91
CA ALA A 138 6.86 -2.83 1.66
C ALA A 138 6.82 -4.37 1.69
N PHE A 139 5.64 -4.94 1.32
CA PHE A 139 5.37 -6.38 1.28
C PHE A 139 5.58 -7.11 2.61
N LEU A 140 5.51 -6.40 3.74
CA LEU A 140 5.79 -6.94 5.06
C LEU A 140 4.78 -8.04 5.42
N PRO A 141 5.24 -9.30 5.67
CA PRO A 141 4.36 -10.42 6.00
C PRO A 141 3.97 -10.44 7.49
N PRO A 142 3.04 -11.32 7.91
CA PRO A 142 2.68 -11.50 9.31
C PRO A 142 3.89 -11.82 10.20
N GLY A 143 3.83 -11.38 11.47
CA GLY A 143 4.83 -11.63 12.50
C GLY A 143 5.89 -10.55 12.63
N ILE A 144 5.98 -9.61 11.68
CA ILE A 144 6.92 -8.48 11.74
C ILE A 144 6.16 -7.20 12.10
N THR A 145 6.67 -6.49 13.09
CA THR A 145 6.27 -5.12 13.43
C THR A 145 7.45 -4.18 13.24
N LEU A 146 7.26 -3.12 12.45
CA LEU A 146 8.19 -1.99 12.34
C LEU A 146 7.58 -0.79 13.07
N ASP A 147 8.21 -0.32 14.13
CA ASP A 147 7.84 0.88 14.92
C ASP A 147 8.86 1.99 14.64
N LEU A 148 8.49 2.94 13.80
CA LEU A 148 9.35 4.08 13.45
C LEU A 148 9.06 5.28 14.36
N VAL A 149 10.05 5.64 15.16
CA VAL A 149 10.11 6.87 15.93
C VAL A 149 10.82 7.92 15.09
N GLY A 150 10.03 8.73 14.39
CA GLY A 150 10.54 9.70 13.42
C GLY A 150 9.52 9.93 12.30
N ASP A 151 10.00 10.12 11.08
CA ASP A 151 9.18 10.34 9.90
C ASP A 151 9.56 9.38 8.76
N ALA A 152 8.65 9.19 7.82
CA ALA A 152 8.84 8.30 6.69
C ALA A 152 8.62 9.00 5.35
N ASN A 153 9.28 8.50 4.32
CA ASN A 153 9.11 8.95 2.94
C ASN A 153 7.87 8.28 2.29
N ASP A 154 7.74 8.32 0.97
CA ASP A 154 6.63 7.75 0.23
C ASP A 154 6.54 6.22 0.32
N TYR A 155 5.36 5.68 -0.02
CA TYR A 155 5.09 4.25 -0.17
C TYR A 155 5.24 3.39 1.11
N VAL A 156 5.06 3.95 2.29
CA VAL A 156 5.00 3.15 3.53
C VAL A 156 3.98 2.03 3.38
N GLY A 157 4.36 0.80 3.69
CA GLY A 157 3.48 -0.35 3.63
C GLY A 157 2.94 -0.68 2.23
N LYS A 158 3.64 -0.29 1.14
CA LYS A 158 3.28 -0.70 -0.22
C LYS A 158 3.18 -2.21 -0.31
N GLY A 159 2.03 -2.74 -0.74
CA GLY A 159 1.82 -4.19 -0.84
C GLY A 159 1.91 -4.92 0.51
N LEU A 160 1.70 -4.24 1.64
CA LEU A 160 1.66 -4.84 2.97
C LEU A 160 0.80 -6.10 2.96
N SER A 161 1.29 -7.21 3.50
CA SER A 161 0.67 -8.52 3.38
C SER A 161 0.43 -9.24 4.72
N GLY A 162 0.35 -8.48 5.83
CA GLY A 162 0.00 -9.02 7.14
C GLY A 162 0.81 -8.49 8.32
N GLY A 163 1.93 -7.82 8.05
CA GLY A 163 2.74 -7.18 9.09
C GLY A 163 2.11 -5.90 9.66
N ARG A 164 2.81 -5.30 10.60
CA ARG A 164 2.39 -4.03 11.22
C ARG A 164 3.45 -2.96 11.02
N VAL A 165 3.03 -1.75 10.63
CA VAL A 165 3.88 -0.57 10.57
C VAL A 165 3.28 0.53 11.44
N ILE A 166 4.10 1.08 12.32
CA ILE A 166 3.77 2.19 13.21
C ILE A 166 4.71 3.33 12.87
N VAL A 167 4.19 4.54 12.66
CA VAL A 167 5.00 5.74 12.46
C VAL A 167 4.51 6.80 13.43
N ARG A 168 5.40 7.29 14.27
CA ARG A 168 5.08 8.26 15.30
C ARG A 168 6.27 9.22 15.55
N PRO A 169 6.03 10.48 15.89
CA PRO A 169 7.11 11.38 16.28
C PRO A 169 7.68 10.94 17.63
N PRO A 170 8.89 11.39 18.02
CA PRO A 170 9.38 11.29 19.39
C PRO A 170 8.37 11.85 20.40
N GLU A 171 8.48 11.42 21.66
CA GLU A 171 7.50 11.82 22.70
C GLU A 171 7.65 13.28 23.13
N ASP A 172 8.84 13.84 23.01
CA ASP A 172 9.24 15.17 23.45
C ASP A 172 9.07 16.28 22.40
N VAL A 173 8.32 16.02 21.31
CA VAL A 173 8.08 17.04 20.28
C VAL A 173 7.17 18.15 20.80
N LEU A 174 7.50 19.40 20.40
CA LEU A 174 6.78 20.61 20.80
C LEU A 174 5.65 21.01 19.83
N PHE A 175 5.43 20.23 18.77
CA PHE A 175 4.37 20.47 17.80
C PHE A 175 3.20 19.51 17.98
N LEU A 176 2.04 19.87 17.44
CA LEU A 176 0.87 18.98 17.37
C LEU A 176 1.05 18.00 16.20
N PRO A 177 1.15 16.69 16.43
CA PRO A 177 1.35 15.70 15.36
C PRO A 177 0.28 15.77 14.28
N GLU A 178 -0.98 15.97 14.65
CA GLU A 178 -2.14 16.05 13.75
C GLU A 178 -2.09 17.26 12.79
N ASP A 179 -1.24 18.25 13.06
CA ASP A 179 -1.03 19.40 12.18
C ASP A 179 0.20 19.24 11.27
N ASN A 180 1.03 18.22 11.52
CA ASN A 180 2.29 17.99 10.82
C ASN A 180 2.28 16.69 9.99
N VAL A 181 3.06 16.69 8.90
CA VAL A 181 3.19 15.53 8.02
C VAL A 181 4.23 14.56 8.60
N ILE A 182 3.82 13.31 8.85
CA ILE A 182 4.67 12.26 9.41
C ILE A 182 5.16 11.26 8.36
N ALA A 183 4.45 11.15 7.23
CA ALA A 183 4.83 10.28 6.13
C ALA A 183 4.43 10.87 4.78
N GLY A 184 5.12 10.49 3.71
CA GLY A 184 4.91 11.01 2.36
C GLY A 184 3.63 10.53 1.68
N ASN A 185 3.72 10.27 0.38
CA ASN A 185 2.57 9.97 -0.49
C ASN A 185 2.40 8.48 -0.75
N THR A 186 1.20 8.08 -1.18
CA THR A 186 0.89 6.76 -1.73
C THR A 186 1.17 5.61 -0.75
N LEU A 187 0.87 5.83 0.54
CA LEU A 187 1.03 4.83 1.58
C LEU A 187 0.00 3.71 1.39
N LEU A 188 0.35 2.49 1.75
CA LEU A 188 -0.46 1.27 1.63
C LEU A 188 -0.95 0.98 0.20
N TYR A 189 -0.24 1.46 -0.81
CA TYR A 189 -0.60 1.17 -2.20
C TYR A 189 -0.65 -0.34 -2.45
N GLY A 190 -1.83 -0.85 -2.80
CA GLY A 190 -2.03 -2.26 -3.08
C GLY A 190 -1.81 -3.19 -1.88
N ALA A 191 -1.94 -2.69 -0.64
CA ALA A 191 -1.85 -3.51 0.56
C ALA A 191 -3.00 -4.51 0.61
N THR A 192 -2.72 -5.76 0.97
CA THR A 192 -3.69 -6.87 0.97
C THR A 192 -4.15 -7.29 2.36
N SER A 193 -3.34 -7.02 3.38
CA SER A 193 -3.65 -7.29 4.79
C SER A 193 -2.62 -6.60 5.70
N GLY A 194 -2.80 -6.70 7.02
CA GLY A 194 -1.92 -6.08 8.00
C GLY A 194 -2.45 -4.75 8.53
N GLU A 195 -1.64 -4.04 9.28
CA GLU A 195 -2.07 -2.86 10.03
C GLU A 195 -1.05 -1.72 9.95
N VAL A 196 -1.54 -0.49 9.77
CA VAL A 196 -0.68 0.71 9.78
C VAL A 196 -1.29 1.79 10.67
N TYR A 197 -0.48 2.33 11.57
CA TYR A 197 -0.86 3.38 12.52
C TYR A 197 0.09 4.58 12.38
N LEU A 198 -0.45 5.75 12.04
CA LEU A 198 0.32 6.94 11.69
C LEU A 198 -0.12 8.11 12.58
N ARG A 199 0.73 8.49 13.54
CA ARG A 199 0.48 9.64 14.42
C ARG A 199 0.94 10.91 13.74
N GLY A 200 0.04 11.52 13.00
CA GLY A 200 0.24 12.72 12.20
C GLY A 200 -0.48 12.66 10.87
N ARG A 201 -0.29 13.68 10.07
CA ARG A 201 -0.84 13.74 8.71
C ARG A 201 0.02 12.96 7.74
N VAL A 202 -0.60 12.51 6.65
CA VAL A 202 0.11 11.88 5.54
C VAL A 202 -0.20 12.59 4.22
N GLY A 203 0.63 12.35 3.23
CA GLY A 203 0.50 12.97 1.91
C GLY A 203 -0.69 12.46 1.10
N GLU A 204 -0.59 12.62 -0.22
CA GLU A 204 -1.63 12.26 -1.16
C GLU A 204 -1.72 10.74 -1.38
N ARG A 205 -2.87 10.27 -1.89
CA ARG A 205 -3.12 8.88 -2.30
C ARG A 205 -2.94 7.84 -1.18
N PHE A 206 -3.24 8.25 0.05
CA PHE A 206 -3.28 7.32 1.18
C PHE A 206 -4.26 6.18 0.92
N CYS A 207 -3.85 4.93 1.12
CA CYS A 207 -4.64 3.72 0.88
C CYS A 207 -5.14 3.54 -0.56
N ALA A 208 -4.48 4.17 -1.56
CA ALA A 208 -4.82 3.91 -2.95
C ALA A 208 -4.66 2.41 -3.28
N ARG A 209 -5.71 1.80 -3.86
CA ARG A 209 -5.77 0.35 -4.16
C ARG A 209 -5.55 -0.56 -2.94
N ASN A 210 -5.78 -0.07 -1.72
CA ASN A 210 -5.83 -0.97 -0.55
C ASN A 210 -6.94 -2.00 -0.75
N SER A 211 -6.64 -3.28 -0.55
CA SER A 211 -7.58 -4.39 -0.74
C SER A 211 -7.85 -5.21 0.52
N GLY A 212 -7.22 -4.87 1.67
CA GLY A 212 -7.48 -5.65 2.89
C GLY A 212 -6.81 -5.13 4.17
N ALA A 213 -5.89 -4.19 4.08
CA ALA A 213 -5.19 -3.69 5.27
C ALA A 213 -6.05 -2.71 6.09
N LEU A 214 -5.79 -2.68 7.41
CA LEU A 214 -6.28 -1.67 8.31
C LEU A 214 -5.30 -0.50 8.38
N ALA A 215 -5.83 0.72 8.29
CA ALA A 215 -5.02 1.92 8.39
C ALA A 215 -5.69 3.00 9.26
N VAL A 216 -4.90 3.64 10.13
CA VAL A 216 -5.33 4.79 10.92
C VAL A 216 -4.34 5.93 10.74
N ALA A 217 -4.83 7.12 10.36
CA ALA A 217 -4.03 8.34 10.24
C ALA A 217 -4.75 9.55 10.86
N GLU A 218 -4.00 10.56 11.28
CA GLU A 218 -4.56 11.77 11.90
C GLU A 218 -4.87 12.88 10.89
N GLY A 219 -4.69 12.61 9.62
CA GLY A 219 -5.08 13.44 8.49
C GLY A 219 -4.48 12.93 7.19
N VAL A 220 -5.12 13.24 6.06
CA VAL A 220 -4.71 12.73 4.75
C VAL A 220 -4.76 13.84 3.69
N GLY A 221 -3.91 13.72 2.67
CA GLY A 221 -3.91 14.57 1.49
C GLY A 221 -5.01 14.23 0.48
N ASP A 222 -4.86 14.75 -0.73
CA ASP A 222 -5.79 14.52 -1.83
C ASP A 222 -5.82 13.04 -2.26
N HIS A 223 -6.95 12.59 -2.83
CA HIS A 223 -7.12 11.25 -3.42
C HIS A 223 -6.96 10.07 -2.44
N ALA A 224 -7.22 10.27 -1.14
CA ALA A 224 -7.21 9.15 -0.20
C ALA A 224 -8.26 8.10 -0.56
N CYS A 225 -7.96 6.81 -0.36
CA CYS A 225 -8.80 5.65 -0.69
C CYS A 225 -9.17 5.54 -2.19
N GLU A 226 -8.38 6.14 -3.09
CA GLU A 226 -8.59 6.06 -4.54
C GLU A 226 -8.46 4.59 -5.01
N TYR A 227 -9.48 4.11 -5.74
CA TYR A 227 -9.53 2.71 -6.22
C TYR A 227 -9.38 1.64 -5.12
N MET A 228 -9.70 1.97 -3.88
CA MET A 228 -9.70 0.99 -2.78
C MET A 228 -10.74 -0.10 -3.05
N THR A 229 -10.36 -1.36 -2.81
CA THR A 229 -11.19 -2.56 -3.09
C THR A 229 -11.50 -3.39 -1.86
N GLY A 230 -10.87 -3.10 -0.71
CA GLY A 230 -11.05 -3.82 0.55
C GLY A 230 -10.33 -3.16 1.71
N GLY A 231 -10.43 -3.77 2.89
CA GLY A 231 -9.83 -3.24 4.11
C GLY A 231 -10.66 -2.17 4.81
N ARG A 232 -10.09 -1.58 5.85
CA ARG A 232 -10.76 -0.53 6.64
C ARG A 232 -9.80 0.61 6.94
N VAL A 233 -10.25 1.84 6.74
CA VAL A 233 -9.46 3.06 6.91
C VAL A 233 -10.14 3.98 7.92
N VAL A 234 -9.37 4.53 8.86
CA VAL A 234 -9.83 5.54 9.83
C VAL A 234 -8.99 6.80 9.67
N VAL A 235 -9.65 7.93 9.49
CA VAL A 235 -9.02 9.25 9.45
C VAL A 235 -9.58 10.10 10.59
N LEU A 236 -8.71 10.51 11.52
CA LEU A 236 -9.09 11.24 12.74
C LEU A 236 -9.07 12.76 12.57
N GLY A 237 -8.75 13.25 11.37
CA GLY A 237 -8.61 14.68 11.10
C GLY A 237 -8.89 15.05 9.65
N ARG A 238 -8.19 16.07 9.15
CA ARG A 238 -8.47 16.69 7.85
C ARG A 238 -8.27 15.74 6.68
N THR A 239 -9.11 15.87 5.67
CA THR A 239 -8.97 15.19 4.38
C THR A 239 -8.66 16.19 3.27
N GLY A 240 -7.95 15.73 2.24
CA GLY A 240 -7.79 16.44 0.96
C GLY A 240 -9.01 16.26 0.06
N ARG A 241 -8.88 16.69 -1.21
CA ARG A 241 -9.92 16.62 -2.24
C ARG A 241 -10.03 15.22 -2.84
N ASN A 242 -11.16 14.97 -3.49
CA ASN A 242 -11.41 13.78 -4.33
C ASN A 242 -11.19 12.45 -3.59
N MET A 243 -11.46 12.43 -2.28
CA MET A 243 -11.38 11.20 -1.49
C MET A 243 -12.35 10.13 -2.03
N ALA A 244 -11.96 8.87 -1.96
CA ALA A 244 -12.73 7.70 -2.40
C ALA A 244 -13.05 7.65 -3.91
N ALA A 245 -12.32 8.37 -4.76
CA ALA A 245 -12.51 8.29 -6.21
C ALA A 245 -12.28 6.85 -6.71
N GLY A 246 -13.29 6.28 -7.39
CA GLY A 246 -13.21 4.91 -7.89
C GLY A 246 -13.15 3.82 -6.82
N MET A 247 -13.46 4.14 -5.56
CA MET A 247 -13.52 3.17 -4.47
C MET A 247 -14.67 2.19 -4.70
N SER A 248 -14.36 0.91 -4.86
CA SER A 248 -15.32 -0.15 -5.17
C SER A 248 -15.50 -1.18 -4.05
N GLY A 249 -14.67 -1.13 -3.00
CA GLY A 249 -14.76 -2.04 -1.85
C GLY A 249 -14.01 -1.51 -0.64
N GLY A 250 -14.18 -2.18 0.51
CA GLY A 250 -13.71 -1.72 1.79
C GLY A 250 -14.56 -0.59 2.39
N ILE A 251 -14.17 -0.09 3.54
CA ILE A 251 -14.92 0.96 4.27
C ILE A 251 -13.93 2.00 4.80
N ALA A 252 -14.25 3.28 4.63
CA ALA A 252 -13.49 4.35 5.27
C ALA A 252 -14.38 5.11 6.29
N TYR A 253 -13.79 5.49 7.41
CA TYR A 253 -14.44 6.26 8.47
C TYR A 253 -13.64 7.53 8.71
N VAL A 254 -14.30 8.67 8.66
CA VAL A 254 -13.65 9.98 8.78
C VAL A 254 -14.33 10.80 9.86
N LEU A 255 -13.53 11.27 10.82
CA LEU A 255 -14.00 12.15 11.88
C LEU A 255 -14.13 13.58 11.35
N GLY A 256 -15.31 14.17 11.45
CA GLY A 256 -15.56 15.55 11.03
C GLY A 256 -15.37 15.78 9.51
N LEU A 257 -15.81 14.83 8.69
CA LEU A 257 -15.70 14.87 7.23
C LEU A 257 -16.42 16.09 6.63
N ASP A 258 -15.74 16.76 5.71
CA ASP A 258 -16.38 17.69 4.76
C ASP A 258 -16.87 16.90 3.52
N PRO A 259 -18.20 16.75 3.32
CA PRO A 259 -18.74 15.98 2.21
C PRO A 259 -18.31 16.50 0.83
N ALA A 260 -18.00 17.78 0.68
CA ALA A 260 -17.57 18.37 -0.58
C ALA A 260 -16.21 17.86 -1.07
N LYS A 261 -15.44 17.22 -0.18
CA LYS A 261 -14.12 16.63 -0.50
C LYS A 261 -14.19 15.19 -0.99
N VAL A 262 -15.36 14.55 -0.95
CA VAL A 262 -15.54 13.15 -1.35
C VAL A 262 -16.03 13.05 -2.78
N ASN A 263 -15.44 12.14 -3.54
CA ASN A 263 -15.98 11.75 -4.84
C ASN A 263 -17.11 10.71 -4.63
N THR A 264 -18.35 11.14 -4.73
CA THR A 264 -19.52 10.31 -4.46
C THR A 264 -20.04 9.51 -5.65
N ALA A 265 -19.25 9.42 -6.75
CA ALA A 265 -19.69 8.69 -7.96
C ALA A 265 -19.99 7.20 -7.70
N MET A 266 -19.25 6.57 -6.77
CA MET A 266 -19.38 5.14 -6.46
C MET A 266 -19.63 4.87 -4.97
N VAL A 267 -19.70 5.88 -4.13
CA VAL A 267 -19.82 5.72 -2.68
C VAL A 267 -20.98 6.54 -2.09
N ALA A 268 -21.56 6.02 -1.02
CA ALA A 268 -22.52 6.72 -0.17
C ALA A 268 -21.88 7.16 1.14
N LEU A 269 -22.32 8.31 1.65
CA LEU A 269 -21.95 8.81 2.97
C LEU A 269 -23.05 8.42 3.97
N GLN A 270 -22.67 7.70 5.01
CA GLN A 270 -23.59 7.12 5.98
C GLN A 270 -23.11 7.40 7.41
N ARG A 271 -23.98 7.20 8.39
CA ARG A 271 -23.58 7.11 9.79
C ARG A 271 -23.07 5.70 10.06
N PRO A 272 -21.99 5.56 10.87
CA PRO A 272 -21.58 4.24 11.36
C PRO A 272 -22.72 3.55 12.12
N ASP A 273 -22.94 2.27 11.87
CA ASP A 273 -23.88 1.45 12.62
C ASP A 273 -23.26 0.99 13.98
N PRO A 274 -24.02 0.34 14.86
CA PRO A 274 -23.49 -0.09 16.16
C PRO A 274 -22.28 -1.00 16.09
N ASP A 275 -22.21 -1.92 15.11
CA ASP A 275 -21.07 -2.81 14.91
C ASP A 275 -19.85 -2.04 14.40
N ASP A 276 -20.07 -1.08 13.53
CA ASP A 276 -19.03 -0.14 13.11
C ASP A 276 -18.45 0.63 14.28
N LEU A 277 -19.30 1.10 15.22
CA LEU A 277 -18.86 1.89 16.36
C LEU A 277 -18.02 1.06 17.34
N VAL A 278 -18.35 -0.21 17.55
CA VAL A 278 -17.53 -1.14 18.35
C VAL A 278 -16.16 -1.32 17.68
N TRP A 279 -16.14 -1.59 16.39
CA TRP A 279 -14.90 -1.76 15.65
C TRP A 279 -14.05 -0.48 15.61
N LEU A 280 -14.66 0.69 15.40
CA LEU A 280 -13.99 1.98 15.41
C LEU A 280 -13.36 2.29 16.76
N HIS A 281 -14.08 2.01 17.87
CA HIS A 281 -13.55 2.20 19.21
C HIS A 281 -12.28 1.37 19.42
N ASP A 282 -12.27 0.11 19.00
CA ASP A 282 -11.09 -0.74 19.05
C ASP A 282 -9.95 -0.22 18.19
N ALA A 283 -10.23 0.16 16.93
CA ALA A 283 -9.21 0.69 16.01
C ALA A 283 -8.55 1.97 16.55
N VAL A 284 -9.34 2.90 17.09
CA VAL A 284 -8.84 4.14 17.71
C VAL A 284 -8.07 3.85 19.00
N THR A 285 -8.52 2.86 19.80
CA THR A 285 -7.81 2.42 21.00
C THR A 285 -6.45 1.82 20.67
N ARG A 286 -6.37 0.96 19.65
CA ARG A 286 -5.10 0.42 19.16
C ARG A 286 -4.19 1.53 18.64
N HIS A 287 -4.73 2.49 17.91
CA HIS A 287 -3.96 3.64 17.45
C HIS A 287 -3.38 4.44 18.62
N ALA A 288 -4.20 4.77 19.64
CA ALA A 288 -3.72 5.45 20.85
C ALA A 288 -2.63 4.67 21.58
N ARG A 289 -2.80 3.34 21.68
CA ARG A 289 -1.85 2.45 22.35
C ARG A 289 -0.51 2.35 21.62
N PHE A 290 -0.53 2.15 20.30
CA PHE A 290 0.69 1.95 19.53
C PHE A 290 1.47 3.24 19.26
N THR A 291 0.77 4.35 19.11
CA THR A 291 1.42 5.61 18.71
C THR A 291 1.54 6.65 19.84
N GLY A 292 0.87 6.43 20.97
CA GLY A 292 0.77 7.45 22.00
C GLY A 292 -0.06 8.68 21.60
N SER A 293 -0.94 8.57 20.59
CA SER A 293 -1.74 9.67 20.06
C SER A 293 -2.58 10.38 21.11
N THR A 294 -2.35 11.68 21.25
CA THR A 294 -3.16 12.56 22.11
C THR A 294 -4.53 12.84 21.49
N LEU A 295 -4.59 12.97 20.17
CA LEU A 295 -5.85 13.14 19.43
C LEU A 295 -6.74 11.92 19.63
N ALA A 296 -6.22 10.70 19.43
CA ALA A 296 -6.99 9.48 19.63
C ALA A 296 -7.49 9.34 21.09
N ARG A 297 -6.65 9.65 22.08
CA ARG A 297 -7.07 9.68 23.49
C ARG A 297 -8.18 10.69 23.75
N SER A 298 -8.10 11.89 23.15
CA SER A 298 -9.16 12.90 23.22
C SER A 298 -10.47 12.41 22.59
N VAL A 299 -10.41 11.71 21.48
CA VAL A 299 -11.60 11.11 20.83
C VAL A 299 -12.23 10.04 21.74
N LEU A 300 -11.42 9.18 22.34
CA LEU A 300 -11.88 8.12 23.25
C LEU A 300 -12.47 8.65 24.56
N SER A 301 -11.90 9.72 25.12
CA SER A 301 -12.37 10.30 26.39
C SER A 301 -13.79 10.89 26.31
N ASP A 302 -14.25 11.26 25.12
CA ASP A 302 -15.60 11.76 24.86
C ASP A 302 -16.27 10.95 23.73
N TRP A 303 -16.12 9.63 23.82
CA TRP A 303 -16.58 8.71 22.77
C TRP A 303 -18.04 8.87 22.36
N PRO A 304 -19.02 9.00 23.31
CA PRO A 304 -20.43 9.14 22.93
C PRO A 304 -20.69 10.34 22.00
N ARG A 305 -20.02 11.46 22.24
CA ARG A 305 -20.15 12.66 21.40
C ARG A 305 -19.31 12.57 20.14
N ARG A 306 -18.07 12.10 20.26
CA ARG A 306 -17.10 12.05 19.14
C ARG A 306 -17.46 10.97 18.14
N SER A 307 -17.98 9.83 18.57
CA SER A 307 -18.41 8.76 17.68
C SER A 307 -19.52 9.21 16.71
N ALA A 308 -20.43 10.09 17.14
CA ALA A 308 -21.47 10.67 16.30
C ALA A 308 -20.95 11.60 15.20
N GLN A 309 -19.70 12.03 15.26
CA GLN A 309 -19.05 12.88 14.25
C GLN A 309 -18.35 12.08 13.15
N PHE A 310 -18.29 10.75 13.26
CA PHE A 310 -17.76 9.93 12.18
C PHE A 310 -18.76 9.80 11.02
N THR A 311 -18.22 9.92 9.82
CA THR A 311 -18.92 9.56 8.59
C THR A 311 -18.33 8.30 8.03
N LYS A 312 -19.17 7.32 7.71
CA LYS A 312 -18.84 6.08 7.00
C LYS A 312 -18.93 6.34 5.50
N ILE A 313 -17.86 6.07 4.77
CA ILE A 313 -17.80 6.08 3.31
C ILE A 313 -17.92 4.64 2.86
N MET A 314 -19.04 4.30 2.21
CA MET A 314 -19.40 2.95 1.82
C MET A 314 -19.62 2.87 0.30
N PRO A 315 -18.87 2.02 -0.43
CA PRO A 315 -19.17 1.79 -1.84
C PRO A 315 -20.52 1.12 -2.01
N THR A 316 -21.33 1.67 -2.93
CA THR A 316 -22.74 1.27 -3.09
C THR A 316 -22.92 -0.17 -3.51
N ASP A 317 -22.11 -0.66 -4.44
CA ASP A 317 -22.19 -2.05 -4.89
C ASP A 317 -21.59 -3.02 -3.87
N TYR A 318 -20.51 -2.61 -3.17
CA TYR A 318 -19.96 -3.41 -2.08
C TYR A 318 -20.95 -3.60 -0.93
N GLN A 319 -21.74 -2.59 -0.63
CA GLN A 319 -22.84 -2.69 0.35
C GLN A 319 -23.84 -3.77 -0.04
N LYS A 320 -24.27 -3.82 -1.30
CA LYS A 320 -25.18 -4.87 -1.81
C LYS A 320 -24.56 -6.27 -1.63
N VAL A 321 -23.27 -6.41 -1.94
CA VAL A 321 -22.54 -7.68 -1.76
C VAL A 321 -22.52 -8.11 -0.29
N LEU A 322 -22.23 -7.19 0.64
CA LEU A 322 -22.21 -7.48 2.07
C LEU A 322 -23.60 -7.88 2.59
N GLU A 323 -24.65 -7.19 2.17
CA GLU A 323 -26.02 -7.49 2.54
C GLU A 323 -26.47 -8.85 2.00
N ALA A 324 -26.22 -9.15 0.71
CA ALA A 324 -26.51 -10.44 0.09
C ALA A 324 -25.76 -11.58 0.80
N THR A 325 -24.48 -11.38 1.10
CA THR A 325 -23.66 -12.35 1.84
C THR A 325 -24.22 -12.64 3.23
N ARG A 326 -24.63 -11.60 3.96
CA ARG A 326 -25.20 -11.73 5.31
C ARG A 326 -26.53 -12.49 5.26
N MET A 327 -27.41 -12.14 4.33
CA MET A 327 -28.71 -12.79 4.17
C MET A 327 -28.57 -14.26 3.75
N ALA A 328 -27.72 -14.54 2.75
CA ALA A 328 -27.47 -15.90 2.29
C ALA A 328 -26.94 -16.81 3.42
N LYS A 329 -26.00 -16.32 4.23
CA LYS A 329 -25.49 -17.05 5.40
C LYS A 329 -26.57 -17.31 6.46
N ALA A 330 -27.42 -16.33 6.74
CA ALA A 330 -28.52 -16.48 7.70
C ALA A 330 -29.59 -17.47 7.25
N GLU A 331 -29.82 -17.55 5.94
CA GLU A 331 -30.83 -18.42 5.31
C GLU A 331 -30.26 -19.79 4.86
N GLY A 332 -28.95 -20.02 5.02
CA GLY A 332 -28.26 -21.24 4.56
C GLY A 332 -28.23 -21.39 3.03
N ARG A 333 -28.33 -20.30 2.29
CA ARG A 333 -28.25 -20.25 0.82
C ARG A 333 -26.80 -20.16 0.34
N ASP A 334 -26.59 -20.55 -0.91
CA ASP A 334 -25.30 -20.35 -1.59
C ASP A 334 -24.96 -18.85 -1.72
N VAL A 335 -23.79 -18.48 -1.18
CA VAL A 335 -23.37 -17.07 -1.10
C VAL A 335 -23.05 -16.50 -2.48
N ASP A 336 -22.38 -17.30 -3.34
CA ASP A 336 -21.96 -16.82 -4.66
C ASP A 336 -23.18 -16.55 -5.55
N SER A 337 -24.17 -17.44 -5.51
CA SER A 337 -25.44 -17.26 -6.22
C SER A 337 -26.19 -16.01 -5.73
N ALA A 338 -26.25 -15.77 -4.41
CA ALA A 338 -26.90 -14.60 -3.84
C ALA A 338 -26.20 -13.28 -4.23
N ILE A 339 -24.86 -13.27 -4.26
CA ILE A 339 -24.08 -12.11 -4.72
C ILE A 339 -24.35 -11.83 -6.20
N MET A 340 -24.31 -12.87 -7.05
CA MET A 340 -24.58 -12.72 -8.49
C MET A 340 -25.99 -12.19 -8.75
N GLU A 341 -26.96 -12.59 -7.95
CA GLU A 341 -28.35 -12.11 -8.04
C GLU A 341 -28.46 -10.63 -7.64
N ALA A 342 -27.83 -10.23 -6.53
CA ALA A 342 -27.86 -8.87 -6.02
C ALA A 342 -27.08 -7.84 -6.89
N THR A 343 -26.13 -8.32 -7.70
CA THR A 343 -25.28 -7.48 -8.57
C THR A 343 -25.74 -7.47 -10.03
N ARG A 344 -26.74 -8.27 -10.41
CA ARG A 344 -27.42 -8.17 -11.69
C ARG A 344 -28.38 -6.99 -11.67
N GLY A 345 -27.89 -5.79 -12.02
CA GLY A 345 -28.71 -4.59 -12.10
C GLY A 345 -28.51 -3.82 -13.37
#